data_4a1ff3380994149d6c7847141c25d9d7
#
_entry.id   4a1ff3380994149d6c7847141c25d9d7
#
_cell.length_a   1.000
_cell.length_b   1.000
_cell.length_c   1.000
_cell.angle_alpha   90.00
_cell.angle_beta   90.00
_cell.angle_gamma   90.00
#
_symmetry.space_group_name_H-M   'P 1'
#
loop_
_entity.id
_entity.type
_entity.pdbx_description
1 polymer ?
#
loop_
_entity_poly.entity_id
_entity_poly.type
_entity_poly.pdbx_seq_one_letter_code
_entity_poly.pdbx_strand_id
1 'polypeptide(L)'
;MESMILTPRLACMAALVPPNARLADIGTDHGKLPISLLLDGHIASAIGSDIRSGPLAHAERNAKEHNVSLSLRLAPGLEAVRAEECDAVTIAGMGGQTIAEILTAAPWTAQGDHLLLLQPMTMIAELRRWLYAHGYAVERETLCREDRRRYVVLSVRGGAPKQEIPLSECAVSPALLRAEGAADYLEQLC
;
A
#
# COMPACT_ATOMS: atom_id res chain seq x y z
N MET A 1 0.13 -1.10 -27.35
CA MET A 1 0.31 -0.11 -26.29
C MET A 1 1.50 -0.54 -25.45
N GLU A 2 2.48 0.33 -25.24
CA GLU A 2 3.59 0.00 -24.35
C GLU A 2 3.06 -0.15 -22.93
N SER A 3 3.28 -1.31 -22.31
CA SER A 3 2.95 -1.53 -20.91
C SER A 3 3.89 -0.69 -20.04
N MET A 4 3.37 -0.05 -18.99
CA MET A 4 4.21 0.65 -18.05
C MET A 4 5.01 -0.37 -17.22
N ILE A 5 6.33 -0.32 -17.30
CA ILE A 5 7.20 -1.26 -16.57
C ILE A 5 7.21 -0.89 -15.09
N LEU A 6 6.67 -1.78 -14.28
CA LEU A 6 6.74 -1.69 -12.82
C LEU A 6 8.05 -2.30 -12.29
N THR A 7 8.58 -1.72 -11.23
CA THR A 7 9.63 -2.41 -10.45
C THR A 7 9.06 -3.67 -9.82
N PRO A 8 9.88 -4.69 -9.47
CA PRO A 8 9.39 -5.92 -8.85
C PRO A 8 8.53 -5.67 -7.60
N ARG A 9 8.88 -4.68 -6.80
CA ARG A 9 8.12 -4.27 -5.60
C ARG A 9 6.73 -3.73 -5.96
N LEU A 10 6.65 -2.85 -6.97
CA LEU A 10 5.36 -2.32 -7.44
C LEU A 10 4.53 -3.38 -8.17
N ALA A 11 5.17 -4.29 -8.90
CA ALA A 11 4.48 -5.43 -9.54
C ALA A 11 3.86 -6.37 -8.49
N CYS A 12 4.57 -6.61 -7.38
CA CYS A 12 4.04 -7.36 -6.24
C CYS A 12 2.80 -6.66 -5.64
N MET A 13 2.85 -5.34 -5.45
CA MET A 13 1.71 -4.55 -5.00
C MET A 13 0.54 -4.65 -5.99
N ALA A 14 0.80 -4.49 -7.29
CA ALA A 14 -0.21 -4.58 -8.35
C ALA A 14 -0.97 -5.91 -8.32
N ALA A 15 -0.24 -7.03 -8.13
CA ALA A 15 -0.82 -8.37 -8.07
C ALA A 15 -1.76 -8.59 -6.85
N LEU A 16 -1.68 -7.74 -5.82
CA LEU A 16 -2.52 -7.81 -4.63
C LEU A 16 -3.76 -6.93 -4.71
N VAL A 17 -3.82 -5.99 -5.66
CA VAL A 17 -5.00 -5.15 -5.87
C VAL A 17 -6.12 -6.00 -6.45
N PRO A 18 -7.33 -5.98 -5.87
CA PRO A 18 -8.45 -6.75 -6.41
C PRO A 18 -8.87 -6.29 -7.81
N PRO A 19 -9.33 -7.19 -8.69
CA PRO A 19 -9.86 -6.81 -9.99
C PRO A 19 -11.10 -5.93 -9.84
N ASN A 20 -11.26 -4.98 -10.77
CA ASN A 20 -12.33 -3.99 -10.79
C ASN A 20 -12.40 -3.05 -9.57
N ALA A 21 -11.37 -3.02 -8.72
CA ALA A 21 -11.32 -2.11 -7.58
C ALA A 21 -11.25 -0.64 -8.02
N ARG A 22 -11.79 0.25 -7.19
CA ARG A 22 -11.49 1.68 -7.21
C ARG A 22 -10.29 1.90 -6.28
N LEU A 23 -9.15 2.25 -6.83
CA LEU A 23 -7.88 2.33 -6.11
C LEU A 23 -7.59 3.75 -5.64
N ALA A 24 -7.14 3.93 -4.39
CA ALA A 24 -6.47 5.13 -3.92
C ALA A 24 -4.98 4.82 -3.69
N ASP A 25 -4.10 5.43 -4.46
CA ASP A 25 -2.64 5.25 -4.36
C ASP A 25 -2.00 6.46 -3.69
N ILE A 26 -1.49 6.27 -2.48
CA ILE A 26 -0.99 7.34 -1.60
C ILE A 26 0.54 7.42 -1.67
N GLY A 27 1.05 8.62 -1.94
CA GLY A 27 2.43 8.82 -2.33
C GLY A 27 2.65 8.28 -3.74
N THR A 28 1.71 8.58 -4.63
CA THR A 28 1.65 8.00 -5.99
C THR A 28 2.88 8.29 -6.84
N ASP A 29 3.67 9.31 -6.44
CA ASP A 29 4.88 9.74 -7.12
C ASP A 29 4.61 9.99 -8.63
N HIS A 30 5.14 9.18 -9.52
CA HIS A 30 4.94 9.28 -10.97
C HIS A 30 3.69 8.55 -11.48
N GLY A 31 2.83 8.05 -10.61
CA GLY A 31 1.59 7.35 -10.96
C GLY A 31 1.78 5.97 -11.60
N LYS A 32 2.97 5.37 -11.49
CA LYS A 32 3.30 4.12 -12.20
C LYS A 32 2.36 2.97 -11.86
N LEU A 33 2.07 2.76 -10.59
CA LEU A 33 1.22 1.68 -10.14
C LEU A 33 -0.23 1.82 -10.65
N PRO A 34 -0.93 2.94 -10.37
CA PRO A 34 -2.32 3.09 -10.83
C PRO A 34 -2.42 3.16 -12.35
N ILE A 35 -1.47 3.78 -13.06
CA ILE A 35 -1.49 3.84 -14.53
C ILE A 35 -1.35 2.45 -15.14
N SER A 36 -0.41 1.62 -14.65
CA SER A 36 -0.25 0.24 -15.12
C SER A 36 -1.54 -0.57 -14.96
N LEU A 37 -2.17 -0.50 -13.78
CA LEU A 37 -3.41 -1.21 -13.49
C LEU A 37 -4.61 -0.73 -14.34
N LEU A 38 -4.66 0.57 -14.66
CA LEU A 38 -5.66 1.13 -15.57
C LEU A 38 -5.45 0.68 -17.02
N LEU A 39 -4.19 0.66 -17.48
CA LEU A 39 -3.83 0.19 -18.83
C LEU A 39 -4.20 -1.26 -19.05
N ASP A 40 -3.99 -2.09 -18.05
CA ASP A 40 -4.31 -3.52 -18.10
C ASP A 40 -5.82 -3.78 -17.92
N GLY A 41 -6.63 -2.74 -17.68
CA GLY A 41 -8.05 -2.88 -17.38
C GLY A 41 -8.32 -3.66 -16.09
N HIS A 42 -7.32 -3.74 -15.20
CA HIS A 42 -7.42 -4.50 -13.95
C HIS A 42 -8.29 -3.81 -12.91
N ILE A 43 -8.25 -2.47 -12.85
CA ILE A 43 -9.02 -1.64 -11.91
C ILE A 43 -10.03 -0.76 -12.64
N ALA A 44 -11.13 -0.42 -11.96
CA ALA A 44 -12.19 0.41 -12.51
C ALA A 44 -11.83 1.90 -12.59
N SER A 45 -11.12 2.40 -11.57
CA SER A 45 -10.68 3.79 -11.49
C SER A 45 -9.52 3.94 -10.50
N ALA A 46 -8.81 5.07 -10.57
CA ALA A 46 -7.76 5.36 -9.61
C ALA A 46 -7.72 6.84 -9.21
N ILE A 47 -7.36 7.05 -7.94
CA ILE A 47 -6.97 8.33 -7.35
C ILE A 47 -5.49 8.21 -7.00
N GLY A 48 -4.66 9.16 -7.46
CA GLY A 48 -3.28 9.31 -7.04
C GLY A 48 -3.14 10.53 -6.13
N SER A 49 -2.61 10.35 -4.91
CA SER A 49 -2.36 11.46 -3.98
C SER A 49 -0.87 11.57 -3.67
N ASP A 50 -0.36 12.79 -3.62
CA ASP A 50 0.99 13.12 -3.16
C ASP A 50 1.00 14.51 -2.50
N ILE A 51 1.92 14.73 -1.56
CA ILE A 51 2.10 16.04 -0.90
C ILE A 51 2.90 17.02 -1.76
N ARG A 52 3.54 16.54 -2.82
CA ARG A 52 4.42 17.32 -3.69
C ARG A 52 3.82 17.49 -5.07
N SER A 53 3.77 18.73 -5.55
CA SER A 53 3.24 19.04 -6.88
C SER A 53 4.10 18.51 -8.03
N GLY A 54 5.42 18.43 -7.85
CA GLY A 54 6.34 17.93 -8.88
C GLY A 54 6.05 16.49 -9.32
N PRO A 55 6.04 15.52 -8.39
CA PRO A 55 5.62 14.14 -8.68
C PRO A 55 4.23 14.05 -9.34
N LEU A 56 3.23 14.79 -8.84
CA LEU A 56 1.89 14.81 -9.45
C LEU A 56 1.89 15.32 -10.90
N ALA A 57 2.71 16.33 -11.20
CA ALA A 57 2.85 16.81 -12.58
C ALA A 57 3.49 15.74 -13.50
N HIS A 58 4.38 14.89 -12.98
CA HIS A 58 4.89 13.73 -13.70
C HIS A 58 3.80 12.66 -13.89
N ALA A 59 3.04 12.35 -12.84
CA ALA A 59 1.92 11.42 -12.92
C ALA A 59 0.87 11.87 -13.94
N GLU A 60 0.57 13.17 -13.99
CA GLU A 60 -0.36 13.74 -14.98
C GLU A 60 0.14 13.56 -16.42
N ARG A 61 1.42 13.85 -16.68
CA ARG A 61 2.01 13.63 -18.01
C ARG A 61 1.97 12.16 -18.39
N ASN A 62 2.39 11.27 -17.50
CA ASN A 62 2.36 9.84 -17.73
C ASN A 62 0.94 9.33 -18.04
N ALA A 63 -0.07 9.77 -17.28
CA ALA A 63 -1.46 9.40 -17.54
C ALA A 63 -1.94 9.88 -18.91
N LYS A 64 -1.61 11.12 -19.31
CA LYS A 64 -1.92 11.67 -20.64
C LYS A 64 -1.22 10.93 -21.77
N GLU A 65 0.07 10.63 -21.62
CA GLU A 65 0.86 9.88 -22.62
C GLU A 65 0.28 8.47 -22.88
N HIS A 66 -0.27 7.85 -21.84
CA HIS A 66 -0.88 6.52 -21.93
C HIS A 66 -2.40 6.54 -22.16
N ASN A 67 -3.01 7.73 -22.31
CA ASN A 67 -4.46 7.89 -22.49
C ASN A 67 -5.33 7.23 -21.41
N VAL A 68 -4.89 7.28 -20.15
CA VAL A 68 -5.66 6.81 -19.00
C VAL A 68 -6.15 7.97 -18.14
N SER A 69 -7.31 7.79 -17.51
CA SER A 69 -7.87 8.77 -16.57
C SER A 69 -7.41 8.47 -15.15
N LEU A 70 -6.55 9.33 -14.59
CA LEU A 70 -6.07 9.26 -13.21
C LEU A 70 -6.48 10.54 -12.48
N SER A 71 -7.27 10.41 -11.40
CA SER A 71 -7.65 11.55 -10.56
C SER A 71 -6.49 11.91 -9.63
N LEU A 72 -5.87 13.06 -9.82
CA LEU A 72 -4.72 13.50 -9.02
C LEU A 72 -5.11 14.49 -7.95
N ARG A 73 -4.54 14.34 -6.74
CA ARG A 73 -4.83 15.17 -5.58
C ARG A 73 -3.55 15.58 -4.85
N LEU A 74 -3.37 16.87 -4.66
CA LEU A 74 -2.27 17.45 -3.88
C LEU A 74 -2.72 17.53 -2.41
N ALA A 75 -2.39 16.52 -1.62
CA ALA A 75 -2.77 16.45 -0.21
C ALA A 75 -1.85 15.48 0.56
N PRO A 76 -1.70 15.65 1.88
CA PRO A 76 -1.02 14.68 2.71
C PRO A 76 -1.89 13.43 2.91
N GLY A 77 -1.31 12.27 2.62
CA GLY A 77 -1.95 10.97 2.85
C GLY A 77 -3.33 10.85 2.22
N LEU A 78 -4.32 10.50 3.04
CA LEU A 78 -5.72 10.25 2.67
C LEU A 78 -6.64 11.46 2.87
N GLU A 79 -6.14 12.65 3.23
CA GLU A 79 -6.97 13.81 3.58
C GLU A 79 -7.90 14.26 2.44
N ALA A 80 -7.49 14.07 1.19
CA ALA A 80 -8.31 14.41 0.03
C ALA A 80 -9.03 13.20 -0.58
N VAL A 81 -9.10 12.06 0.12
CA VAL A 81 -9.79 10.85 -0.31
C VAL A 81 -10.94 10.54 0.64
N ARG A 82 -12.14 10.35 0.10
CA ARG A 82 -13.30 9.94 0.89
C ARG A 82 -13.48 8.42 0.80
N ALA A 83 -14.04 7.84 1.86
CA ALA A 83 -14.27 6.39 1.96
C ALA A 83 -15.03 5.80 0.76
N GLU A 84 -16.08 6.50 0.32
CA GLU A 84 -16.94 6.04 -0.77
C GLU A 84 -16.29 6.12 -2.17
N GLU A 85 -15.08 6.69 -2.29
CA GLU A 85 -14.39 6.85 -3.57
C GLU A 85 -13.46 5.69 -3.93
N CYS A 86 -13.12 4.82 -2.96
CA CYS A 86 -12.20 3.71 -3.19
C CYS A 86 -12.64 2.43 -2.46
N ASP A 87 -12.18 1.29 -2.95
CA ASP A 87 -12.38 -0.03 -2.35
C ASP A 87 -11.04 -0.58 -1.82
N ALA A 88 -9.95 -0.10 -2.39
CA ALA A 88 -8.59 -0.46 -2.01
C ALA A 88 -7.69 0.79 -1.90
N VAL A 89 -6.77 0.74 -0.95
CA VAL A 89 -5.77 1.79 -0.71
C VAL A 89 -4.38 1.17 -0.79
N THR A 90 -3.47 1.79 -1.54
CA THR A 90 -2.05 1.46 -1.54
C THR A 90 -1.24 2.57 -0.88
N ILE A 91 -0.35 2.20 0.05
CA ILE A 91 0.64 3.10 0.67
C ILE A 91 1.98 2.41 0.62
N ALA A 92 2.84 2.80 -0.31
CA ALA A 92 4.11 2.12 -0.56
C ALA A 92 5.32 3.05 -0.43
N GLY A 93 6.46 2.48 -0.01
CA GLY A 93 7.73 3.19 0.03
C GLY A 93 7.87 4.21 1.16
N MET A 94 7.07 4.09 2.22
CA MET A 94 7.07 4.99 3.38
C MET A 94 7.54 4.28 4.65
N GLY A 95 7.98 5.03 5.65
CA GLY A 95 8.25 4.48 6.99
C GLY A 95 6.96 4.02 7.68
N GLY A 96 7.07 2.99 8.54
CA GLY A 96 5.90 2.47 9.29
C GLY A 96 5.20 3.52 10.14
N GLN A 97 5.95 4.46 10.72
CA GLN A 97 5.39 5.58 11.46
C GLN A 97 4.54 6.50 10.56
N THR A 98 5.05 6.87 9.37
CA THR A 98 4.31 7.70 8.41
C THR A 98 3.01 7.01 7.97
N ILE A 99 3.05 5.69 7.72
CA ILE A 99 1.85 4.92 7.39
C ILE A 99 0.84 4.99 8.53
N ALA A 100 1.27 4.80 9.78
CA ALA A 100 0.40 4.90 10.96
C ALA A 100 -0.22 6.29 11.11
N GLU A 101 0.53 7.36 10.86
CA GLU A 101 0.05 8.74 10.88
C GLU A 101 -1.02 8.99 9.79
N ILE A 102 -0.81 8.50 8.57
CA ILE A 102 -1.78 8.57 7.48
C ILE A 102 -3.09 7.86 7.85
N LEU A 103 -3.01 6.65 8.42
CA LEU A 103 -4.20 5.91 8.83
C LEU A 103 -4.90 6.56 10.04
N THR A 104 -4.16 7.19 10.95
CA THR A 104 -4.72 7.96 12.06
C THR A 104 -5.56 9.14 11.55
N ALA A 105 -5.10 9.82 10.51
CA ALA A 105 -5.82 10.94 9.90
C ALA A 105 -7.06 10.51 9.09
N ALA A 106 -7.19 9.21 8.78
CA ALA A 106 -8.29 8.65 7.99
C ALA A 106 -9.02 7.53 8.77
N PRO A 107 -9.77 7.84 9.84
CA PRO A 107 -10.38 6.85 10.72
C PRO A 107 -11.40 5.93 10.02
N TRP A 108 -11.91 6.31 8.86
CA TRP A 108 -12.77 5.45 8.04
C TRP A 108 -12.07 4.16 7.59
N THR A 109 -10.74 4.14 7.48
CA THR A 109 -9.97 2.95 7.12
C THR A 109 -10.06 1.84 8.18
N ALA A 110 -10.40 2.19 9.43
CA ALA A 110 -10.56 1.23 10.52
C ALA A 110 -11.95 0.55 10.54
N GLN A 111 -12.84 0.84 9.59
CA GLN A 111 -14.22 0.29 9.57
C GLN A 111 -14.32 -1.09 8.88
N GLY A 112 -13.28 -1.54 8.17
CA GLY A 112 -13.21 -2.90 7.59
C GLY A 112 -13.65 -3.02 6.13
N ASP A 113 -14.25 -1.99 5.55
CA ASP A 113 -14.79 -2.04 4.19
C ASP A 113 -13.69 -1.97 3.10
N HIS A 114 -12.51 -1.52 3.47
CA HIS A 114 -11.40 -1.25 2.54
C HIS A 114 -10.26 -2.23 2.72
N LEU A 115 -9.68 -2.67 1.59
CA LEU A 115 -8.40 -3.38 1.59
C LEU A 115 -7.27 -2.36 1.60
N LEU A 116 -6.40 -2.44 2.60
CA LEU A 116 -5.19 -1.61 2.71
C LEU A 116 -3.98 -2.47 2.34
N LEU A 117 -3.24 -2.06 1.33
CA LEU A 117 -1.98 -2.67 0.91
C LEU A 117 -0.83 -1.75 1.34
N LEU A 118 -0.16 -2.13 2.42
CA LEU A 118 0.85 -1.29 3.07
C LEU A 118 2.23 -1.88 2.83
N GLN A 119 3.14 -1.09 2.27
CA GLN A 119 4.53 -1.51 2.06
C GLN A 119 5.47 -0.58 2.85
N PRO A 120 5.74 -0.91 4.12
CA PRO A 120 6.68 -0.17 4.95
C PRO A 120 8.12 -0.41 4.51
N MET A 121 8.95 0.66 4.52
CA MET A 121 10.39 0.58 4.28
C MET A 121 11.19 0.38 5.56
N THR A 122 10.64 0.83 6.69
CA THR A 122 11.25 0.80 8.02
C THR A 122 10.16 0.63 9.08
N MET A 123 10.54 0.27 10.32
CA MET A 123 9.64 0.20 11.48
C MET A 123 8.44 -0.73 11.25
N ILE A 124 8.70 -1.91 10.68
CA ILE A 124 7.65 -2.86 10.30
C ILE A 124 6.98 -3.46 11.54
N ALA A 125 7.77 -3.82 12.56
CA ALA A 125 7.25 -4.37 13.81
C ALA A 125 6.38 -3.35 14.57
N GLU A 126 6.82 -2.09 14.62
CA GLU A 126 6.09 -0.98 15.21
C GLU A 126 4.77 -0.73 14.48
N LEU A 127 4.79 -0.79 13.14
CA LEU A 127 3.57 -0.67 12.34
C LEU A 127 2.59 -1.81 12.64
N ARG A 128 3.05 -3.07 12.70
CA ARG A 128 2.20 -4.21 13.05
C ARG A 128 1.57 -4.01 14.44
N ARG A 129 2.37 -3.64 15.43
CA ARG A 129 1.87 -3.36 16.78
C ARG A 129 0.81 -2.26 16.78
N TRP A 130 1.08 -1.18 16.04
CA TRP A 130 0.14 -0.07 15.91
C TRP A 130 -1.18 -0.52 15.26
N LEU A 131 -1.11 -1.29 14.18
CA LEU A 131 -2.28 -1.83 13.48
C LEU A 131 -3.17 -2.65 14.43
N TYR A 132 -2.59 -3.59 15.16
CA TYR A 132 -3.34 -4.42 16.12
C TYR A 132 -3.97 -3.58 17.24
N ALA A 133 -3.23 -2.61 17.79
CA ALA A 133 -3.75 -1.73 18.85
C ALA A 133 -4.89 -0.81 18.36
N HIS A 134 -4.98 -0.55 17.06
CA HIS A 134 -5.99 0.34 16.49
C HIS A 134 -7.13 -0.40 15.76
N GLY A 135 -7.23 -1.72 15.92
CA GLY A 135 -8.36 -2.49 15.40
C GLY A 135 -8.23 -2.87 13.94
N TYR A 136 -7.01 -3.03 13.46
CA TYR A 136 -6.73 -3.60 12.15
C TYR A 136 -6.26 -5.06 12.26
N ALA A 137 -6.63 -5.87 11.29
CA ALA A 137 -6.10 -7.22 11.11
C ALA A 137 -5.10 -7.25 9.95
N VAL A 138 -3.92 -7.83 10.18
CA VAL A 138 -2.99 -8.20 9.10
C VAL A 138 -3.40 -9.58 8.61
N GLU A 139 -4.16 -9.61 7.51
CA GLU A 139 -4.71 -10.85 6.95
C GLU A 139 -3.63 -11.68 6.24
N ARG A 140 -2.72 -10.98 5.57
CA ARG A 140 -1.65 -11.60 4.78
C ARG A 140 -0.42 -10.73 4.76
N GLU A 141 0.74 -11.38 4.69
CA GLU A 141 2.01 -10.75 4.33
C GLU A 141 2.57 -11.41 3.08
N THR A 142 2.99 -10.59 2.13
CA THR A 142 3.59 -11.04 0.88
C THR A 142 4.99 -10.46 0.78
N LEU A 143 5.96 -11.34 0.53
CA LEU A 143 7.35 -10.95 0.36
C LEU A 143 7.64 -10.73 -1.12
N CYS A 144 8.31 -9.64 -1.43
CA CYS A 144 8.81 -9.36 -2.78
C CYS A 144 10.31 -9.03 -2.74
N ARG A 145 10.99 -9.44 -3.79
CA ARG A 145 12.42 -9.21 -3.96
C ARG A 145 12.64 -8.16 -5.06
N GLU A 146 13.44 -7.16 -4.76
CA GLU A 146 13.93 -6.19 -5.73
C GLU A 146 15.44 -6.05 -5.52
N ASP A 147 16.23 -6.45 -6.50
CA ASP A 147 17.68 -6.59 -6.42
C ASP A 147 18.13 -7.50 -5.26
N ARG A 148 18.87 -6.92 -4.31
CA ARG A 148 19.35 -7.62 -3.10
C ARG A 148 18.45 -7.44 -1.88
N ARG A 149 17.37 -6.65 -2.01
CA ARG A 149 16.47 -6.33 -0.89
C ARG A 149 15.19 -7.13 -0.99
N ARG A 150 14.69 -7.52 0.16
CA ARG A 150 13.35 -8.09 0.32
C ARG A 150 12.47 -7.07 1.03
N TYR A 151 11.25 -6.96 0.55
CA TYR A 151 10.23 -6.08 1.07
C TYR A 151 9.03 -6.89 1.50
N VAL A 152 8.33 -6.43 2.51
CA VAL A 152 7.05 -7.00 2.92
C VAL A 152 5.92 -6.08 2.51
N VAL A 153 4.85 -6.67 1.98
CA VAL A 153 3.56 -6.00 1.76
C VAL A 153 2.55 -6.60 2.72
N LEU A 154 1.95 -5.75 3.53
CA LEU A 154 0.89 -6.12 4.47
C LEU A 154 -0.47 -5.91 3.80
N SER A 155 -1.28 -6.96 3.69
CA SER A 155 -2.69 -6.86 3.33
C SER A 155 -3.49 -6.75 4.62
N VAL A 156 -4.17 -5.63 4.80
CA VAL A 156 -4.76 -5.21 6.08
C VAL A 156 -6.21 -4.81 5.89
N ARG A 157 -7.06 -5.14 6.88
CA ARG A 157 -8.43 -4.61 7.00
C ARG A 157 -8.68 -4.07 8.39
N GLY A 158 -9.54 -3.05 8.48
CA GLY A 158 -10.06 -2.56 9.74
C GLY A 158 -11.15 -3.47 10.31
N GLY A 159 -11.81 -3.00 11.38
CA GLY A 159 -12.95 -3.70 12.01
C GLY A 159 -12.56 -4.88 12.91
N ALA A 160 -11.27 -5.11 13.14
CA ALA A 160 -10.80 -6.15 14.04
C ALA A 160 -10.86 -5.72 15.53
N PRO A 161 -10.96 -6.67 16.46
CA PRO A 161 -10.76 -6.35 17.88
C PRO A 161 -9.38 -5.73 18.13
N LYS A 162 -9.33 -4.68 18.94
CA LYS A 162 -8.06 -4.09 19.37
C LYS A 162 -7.28 -5.06 20.24
N GLN A 163 -5.98 -5.19 19.98
CA GLN A 163 -5.11 -6.12 20.69
C GLN A 163 -3.81 -5.43 21.08
N GLU A 164 -3.42 -5.58 22.34
CA GLU A 164 -2.11 -5.16 22.83
C GLU A 164 -1.11 -6.32 22.67
N ILE A 165 -0.26 -6.23 21.65
CA ILE A 165 0.74 -7.26 21.36
C ILE A 165 2.13 -6.70 21.67
N PRO A 166 2.99 -7.44 22.39
CA PRO A 166 4.37 -7.03 22.64
C PRO A 166 5.14 -6.81 21.33
N LEU A 167 6.03 -5.81 21.31
CA LEU A 167 6.80 -5.48 20.09
C LEU A 167 7.65 -6.68 19.60
N SER A 168 8.16 -7.48 20.53
CA SER A 168 8.93 -8.70 20.23
C SER A 168 8.13 -9.71 19.40
N GLU A 169 6.83 -9.84 19.64
CA GLU A 169 5.94 -10.72 18.89
C GLU A 169 5.54 -10.11 17.53
N CYS A 170 5.63 -8.79 17.41
CA CYS A 170 5.38 -8.09 16.16
C CYS A 170 6.59 -8.13 15.20
N ALA A 171 7.77 -8.50 15.67
CA ALA A 171 8.96 -8.63 14.82
C ALA A 171 8.77 -9.73 13.75
N VAL A 172 8.17 -10.85 14.15
CA VAL A 172 7.85 -11.98 13.26
C VAL A 172 6.39 -12.36 13.46
N SER A 173 5.53 -11.91 12.56
CA SER A 173 4.10 -12.19 12.67
C SER A 173 3.75 -13.62 12.20
N PRO A 174 2.63 -14.21 12.66
CA PRO A 174 2.13 -15.47 12.10
C PRO A 174 1.83 -15.40 10.59
N ALA A 175 1.47 -14.24 10.07
CA ALA A 175 1.24 -14.03 8.65
C ALA A 175 2.55 -14.06 7.86
N LEU A 176 3.62 -13.47 8.39
CA LEU A 176 4.96 -13.52 7.81
C LEU A 176 5.49 -14.96 7.74
N LEU A 177 5.32 -15.75 8.80
CA LEU A 177 5.78 -17.15 8.83
C LEU A 177 5.11 -18.04 7.77
N ARG A 178 3.91 -17.67 7.32
CA ARG A 178 3.19 -18.36 6.24
C ARG A 178 3.51 -17.83 4.84
N ALA A 179 4.25 -16.72 4.74
CA ALA A 179 4.60 -16.12 3.47
C ALA A 179 5.63 -16.99 2.73
N GLU A 180 5.49 -17.08 1.41
CA GLU A 180 6.51 -17.70 0.56
C GLU A 180 7.83 -16.93 0.67
N GLY A 181 8.95 -17.63 0.90
CA GLY A 181 10.27 -17.03 1.09
C GLY A 181 10.51 -16.44 2.50
N ALA A 182 9.65 -16.76 3.48
CA ALA A 182 9.80 -16.27 4.86
C ALA A 182 11.17 -16.62 5.48
N ALA A 183 11.65 -17.85 5.28
CA ALA A 183 12.96 -18.29 5.81
C ALA A 183 14.10 -17.38 5.33
N ASP A 184 14.19 -17.17 4.04
CA ASP A 184 15.21 -16.31 3.43
C ASP A 184 15.09 -14.83 3.88
N TYR A 185 13.86 -14.36 4.14
CA TYR A 185 13.64 -13.01 4.66
C TYR A 185 14.13 -12.88 6.09
N LEU A 186 13.87 -13.87 6.93
CA LEU A 186 14.31 -13.89 8.33
C LEU A 186 15.83 -13.96 8.44
N GLU A 187 16.51 -14.73 7.58
CA GLU A 187 17.99 -14.76 7.51
C GLU A 187 18.57 -13.38 7.17
N GLN A 188 17.87 -12.56 6.41
CA GLN A 188 18.33 -11.21 6.07
C GLN A 188 18.20 -10.22 7.26
N LEU A 189 17.35 -10.53 8.25
CA LEU A 189 17.15 -9.68 9.45
C LEU A 189 18.17 -9.97 10.56
N CYS A 190 18.90 -11.10 10.51
CA CYS A 190 19.94 -11.49 11.46
C CYS A 190 21.30 -10.98 11.02
#